data_879e4df0885bdf6143e20349dc024f29
#
_entry.id   879e4df0885bdf6143e20349dc024f29
#
_cell.length_a   1.000
_cell.length_b   1.000
_cell.length_c   1.000
_cell.angle_alpha   90.00
_cell.angle_beta   90.00
_cell.angle_gamma   90.00
#
_symmetry.space_group_name_H-M   'P 1'
#
loop_
_entity.id
_entity.type
_entity.pdbx_description
1 polymer ?
#
loop_
_entity_poly.entity_id
_entity_poly.type
_entity_poly.pdbx_seq_one_letter_code
_entity_poly.pdbx_strand_id
1 'polypeptide(L)'
;MTAEPEATNPDPAALREDPDAWDAFVESAPTGAYTQVSAWADVKRPNGWRAERIAAQGADGPIGMQLLIRDLRPLPWRIGYAPRGPVGSFDRQSVLSLTEELRRVAKARRLVHVLIDPEVDAGDELVGHLAAAGWRESEGVQTPRSRLVDLARPEEELWSDLRSKWRQYVNKARKSGVTVEDSGAAGLDDFYRIYVETAERAGFIHRAKSAYDDVFRAFDRRGRARLLTARLGDGTPAATLLLLSCGRRVIEPYGGMTQAGADSRANYLLKWEAIRSSRERGFAVYDMWGLSHPGIEQFKAGFGGREVTYVGGRALVVDRLGSAAVGLARSVNVALARRRHGLSGGGDAT
;
A
#
# COMPACT_ATOMS: atom_id res chain seq x y z
N MET A 1 -32.90 23.35 -1.69
CA MET A 1 -31.64 23.48 -0.91
C MET A 1 -31.75 22.46 0.22
N THR A 2 -31.37 21.25 -0.04
CA THR A 2 -31.27 20.20 0.98
C THR A 2 -29.91 20.38 1.64
N ALA A 3 -29.91 20.72 2.93
CA ALA A 3 -28.70 20.79 3.74
C ALA A 3 -27.98 19.44 3.65
N GLU A 4 -26.72 19.43 3.19
CA GLU A 4 -25.85 18.28 3.39
C GLU A 4 -25.79 18.00 4.90
N PRO A 5 -25.90 16.74 5.34
CA PRO A 5 -25.76 16.42 6.75
C PRO A 5 -24.37 16.88 7.21
N GLU A 6 -24.31 17.72 8.23
CA GLU A 6 -23.06 18.04 8.94
C GLU A 6 -22.34 16.72 9.24
N ALA A 7 -21.15 16.55 8.66
CA ALA A 7 -20.32 15.40 8.92
C ALA A 7 -19.94 15.43 10.41
N THR A 8 -20.68 14.70 11.24
CA THR A 8 -20.35 14.54 12.65
C THR A 8 -18.98 13.86 12.72
N ASN A 9 -18.00 14.57 13.28
CA ASN A 9 -16.67 14.01 13.53
C ASN A 9 -16.82 12.74 14.37
N PRO A 10 -16.31 11.58 13.90
CA PRO A 10 -16.47 10.33 14.65
C PRO A 10 -15.74 10.39 15.99
N ASP A 11 -16.36 9.81 17.02
CA ASP A 11 -15.77 9.70 18.36
C ASP A 11 -14.52 8.80 18.32
N PRO A 12 -13.36 9.25 18.82
CA PRO A 12 -12.16 8.43 18.92
C PRO A 12 -12.36 7.11 19.67
N ALA A 13 -13.30 7.00 20.62
CA ALA A 13 -13.62 5.74 21.28
C ALA A 13 -14.25 4.74 20.32
N ALA A 14 -15.24 5.19 19.52
CA ALA A 14 -15.83 4.35 18.48
C ALA A 14 -14.80 3.91 17.45
N LEU A 15 -13.89 4.81 17.03
CA LEU A 15 -12.79 4.46 16.09
C LEU A 15 -11.86 3.38 16.62
N ARG A 16 -11.68 3.27 17.93
CA ARG A 16 -10.84 2.21 18.54
C ARG A 16 -11.54 0.87 18.61
N GLU A 17 -12.84 0.85 18.87
CA GLU A 17 -13.59 -0.36 19.21
C GLU A 17 -14.33 -0.98 18.02
N ASP A 18 -14.92 -0.14 17.17
CA ASP A 18 -15.74 -0.57 16.03
C ASP A 18 -14.93 -0.61 14.72
N PRO A 19 -14.75 -1.82 14.12
CA PRO A 19 -14.08 -1.97 12.82
C PRO A 19 -14.77 -1.24 11.67
N ASP A 20 -16.09 -1.14 11.69
CA ASP A 20 -16.82 -0.52 10.58
C ASP A 20 -16.77 1.01 10.67
N ALA A 21 -16.86 1.57 11.91
CA ALA A 21 -16.61 2.99 12.14
C ALA A 21 -15.17 3.39 11.76
N TRP A 22 -14.20 2.55 12.11
CA TRP A 22 -12.81 2.75 11.73
C TRP A 22 -12.62 2.75 10.21
N ASP A 23 -13.17 1.74 9.51
CA ASP A 23 -13.03 1.64 8.05
C ASP A 23 -13.72 2.83 7.36
N ALA A 24 -14.89 3.26 7.82
CA ALA A 24 -15.56 4.44 7.29
C ALA A 24 -14.74 5.73 7.47
N PHE A 25 -14.09 5.88 8.65
CA PHE A 25 -13.18 6.99 8.91
C PHE A 25 -11.98 6.97 7.95
N VAL A 26 -11.30 5.83 7.82
CA VAL A 26 -10.15 5.68 6.92
C VAL A 26 -10.55 5.96 5.47
N GLU A 27 -11.71 5.47 5.02
CA GLU A 27 -12.17 5.63 3.64
C GLU A 27 -12.63 7.05 3.30
N SER A 28 -13.08 7.82 4.30
CA SER A 28 -13.45 9.23 4.13
C SER A 28 -12.25 10.17 4.16
N ALA A 29 -11.14 9.75 4.78
CA ALA A 29 -9.96 10.60 4.93
C ALA A 29 -9.22 10.75 3.57
N PRO A 30 -8.79 11.97 3.19
CA PRO A 30 -8.02 12.21 1.96
C PRO A 30 -6.72 11.37 1.87
N THR A 31 -6.14 11.06 3.04
CA THR A 31 -4.93 10.24 3.20
C THR A 31 -5.23 8.78 3.53
N GLY A 32 -6.49 8.36 3.36
CA GLY A 32 -6.91 6.99 3.63
C GLY A 32 -6.19 5.98 2.73
N ALA A 33 -5.66 4.93 3.34
CA ALA A 33 -4.88 3.91 2.66
C ALA A 33 -5.41 2.51 2.94
N TYR A 34 -5.33 1.62 1.93
CA TYR A 34 -5.80 0.23 2.06
C TYR A 34 -5.09 -0.54 3.19
N THR A 35 -3.88 -0.15 3.57
CA THR A 35 -3.14 -0.76 4.69
C THR A 35 -3.62 -0.30 6.06
N GLN A 36 -4.50 0.69 6.12
CA GLN A 36 -5.10 1.19 7.35
C GLN A 36 -6.52 0.66 7.59
N VAL A 37 -7.18 0.03 6.60
CA VAL A 37 -8.49 -0.61 6.83
C VAL A 37 -8.37 -1.94 7.57
N SER A 38 -9.44 -2.36 8.23
CA SER A 38 -9.53 -3.59 9.04
C SER A 38 -9.14 -4.85 8.27
N ALA A 39 -9.44 -4.93 6.97
CA ALA A 39 -9.05 -6.04 6.10
C ALA A 39 -7.53 -6.29 6.11
N TRP A 40 -6.71 -5.24 6.23
CA TRP A 40 -5.26 -5.40 6.30
C TRP A 40 -4.79 -6.06 7.60
N ALA A 41 -5.47 -5.82 8.72
CA ALA A 41 -5.20 -6.53 9.97
C ALA A 41 -5.43 -8.05 9.81
N ASP A 42 -6.50 -8.45 9.10
CA ASP A 42 -6.76 -9.86 8.80
C ASP A 42 -5.66 -10.49 7.95
N VAL A 43 -5.16 -9.78 6.93
CA VAL A 43 -4.02 -10.21 6.11
C VAL A 43 -2.74 -10.41 6.94
N LYS A 44 -2.55 -9.59 7.98
CA LYS A 44 -1.31 -9.63 8.78
C LYS A 44 -1.36 -10.61 9.95
N ARG A 45 -2.55 -10.99 10.39
CA ARG A 45 -2.74 -11.90 11.54
C ARG A 45 -2.05 -13.27 11.38
N PRO A 46 -2.15 -13.98 10.23
CA PRO A 46 -1.46 -15.26 10.04
C PRO A 46 0.06 -15.16 10.15
N ASN A 47 0.62 -13.96 9.91
CA ASN A 47 2.06 -13.69 9.97
C ASN A 47 2.52 -13.21 11.37
N GLY A 48 1.71 -13.42 12.42
CA GLY A 48 2.05 -13.11 13.80
C GLY A 48 1.93 -11.64 14.19
N TRP A 49 1.23 -10.83 13.40
CA TRP A 49 0.88 -9.46 13.75
C TRP A 49 -0.49 -9.39 14.41
N ARG A 50 -0.61 -8.55 15.42
CA ARG A 50 -1.88 -8.16 16.04
C ARG A 50 -2.14 -6.70 15.73
N ALA A 51 -3.37 -6.35 15.39
CA ALA A 51 -3.75 -4.96 15.14
C ALA A 51 -4.40 -4.35 16.39
N GLU A 52 -4.07 -3.10 16.65
CA GLU A 52 -4.71 -2.24 17.65
C GLU A 52 -4.95 -0.87 17.02
N ARG A 53 -6.14 -0.31 17.18
CA ARG A 53 -6.45 1.02 16.64
C ARG A 53 -6.18 2.06 17.70
N ILE A 54 -5.49 3.11 17.31
CA ILE A 54 -5.17 4.26 18.15
C ILE A 54 -5.81 5.47 17.50
N ALA A 55 -6.62 6.19 18.24
CA ALA A 55 -7.29 7.39 17.76
C ALA A 55 -7.31 8.46 18.86
N ALA A 56 -7.18 9.71 18.44
CA ALA A 56 -7.24 10.87 19.29
C ALA A 56 -8.06 11.98 18.63
N GLN A 57 -8.63 12.89 19.43
CA GLN A 57 -9.29 14.08 18.95
C GLN A 57 -8.25 15.20 18.80
N GLY A 58 -8.26 15.85 17.64
CA GLY A 58 -7.49 17.06 17.38
C GLY A 58 -8.39 18.28 17.21
N ALA A 59 -7.78 19.40 16.81
CA ALA A 59 -8.50 20.66 16.61
C ALA A 59 -9.46 20.60 15.40
N ASP A 60 -8.99 20.04 14.30
CA ASP A 60 -9.71 20.01 13.01
C ASP A 60 -10.41 18.66 12.77
N GLY A 61 -10.44 17.78 13.76
CA GLY A 61 -11.07 16.47 13.66
C GLY A 61 -10.22 15.34 14.24
N PRO A 62 -10.70 14.10 14.13
CA PRO A 62 -9.98 12.95 14.64
C PRO A 62 -8.74 12.64 13.78
N ILE A 63 -7.75 12.06 14.46
CA ILE A 63 -6.57 11.44 13.86
C ILE A 63 -6.40 10.04 14.42
N GLY A 64 -5.97 9.09 13.60
CA GLY A 64 -5.77 7.72 14.08
C GLY A 64 -4.83 6.89 13.24
N MET A 65 -4.49 5.70 13.76
CA MET A 65 -3.73 4.70 13.03
C MET A 65 -4.12 3.28 13.43
N GLN A 66 -4.14 2.36 12.46
CA GLN A 66 -4.14 0.93 12.72
C GLN A 66 -2.70 0.48 12.95
N LEU A 67 -2.35 0.25 14.20
CA LEU A 67 -1.02 -0.19 14.63
C LEU A 67 -0.94 -1.71 14.60
N LEU A 68 -0.03 -2.24 13.80
CA LEU A 68 0.35 -3.65 13.80
C LEU A 68 1.45 -3.87 14.85
N ILE A 69 1.26 -4.84 15.74
CA ILE A 69 2.16 -5.17 16.84
C ILE A 69 2.70 -6.59 16.64
N ARG A 70 4.01 -6.77 16.74
CA ARG A 70 4.67 -8.07 16.61
C ARG A 70 5.62 -8.33 17.79
N ASP A 71 5.56 -9.56 18.32
CA ASP A 71 6.50 -10.04 19.34
C ASP A 71 7.90 -10.25 18.71
N LEU A 72 8.94 -9.92 19.48
CA LEU A 72 10.33 -10.13 19.09
C LEU A 72 10.95 -11.33 19.84
N ARG A 73 10.30 -12.49 19.77
CA ARG A 73 10.76 -13.69 20.48
C ARG A 73 12.21 -14.06 20.14
N PRO A 74 13.02 -14.47 21.11
CA PRO A 74 12.71 -14.75 22.52
C PRO A 74 12.73 -13.51 23.43
N LEU A 75 12.93 -12.31 22.91
CA LEU A 75 12.99 -11.07 23.70
C LEU A 75 11.61 -10.69 24.26
N PRO A 76 11.55 -10.05 25.46
CA PRO A 76 10.28 -9.67 26.08
C PRO A 76 9.64 -8.44 25.45
N TRP A 77 10.15 -7.97 24.33
CA TRP A 77 9.76 -6.75 23.65
C TRP A 77 8.92 -6.98 22.41
N ARG A 78 8.30 -5.91 21.94
CA ARG A 78 7.52 -5.86 20.71
C ARG A 78 7.92 -4.66 19.87
N ILE A 79 7.58 -4.73 18.58
CA ILE A 79 7.64 -3.60 17.66
C ILE A 79 6.24 -3.23 17.19
N GLY A 80 6.04 -1.95 16.90
CA GLY A 80 4.84 -1.43 16.27
C GLY A 80 5.12 -0.95 14.86
N TYR A 81 4.15 -1.14 13.96
CA TYR A 81 4.20 -0.61 12.62
C TYR A 81 2.80 -0.23 12.14
N ALA A 82 2.62 1.02 11.73
CA ALA A 82 1.40 1.48 11.11
C ALA A 82 1.64 1.89 9.65
N PRO A 83 1.51 0.91 8.70
CA PRO A 83 1.77 1.16 7.28
C PRO A 83 0.83 2.24 6.74
N ARG A 84 1.40 3.27 6.10
CA ARG A 84 0.65 4.42 5.56
C ARG A 84 -0.19 5.21 6.57
N GLY A 85 -0.02 4.95 7.86
CA GLY A 85 -0.60 5.78 8.92
C GLY A 85 0.32 6.92 9.34
N PRO A 86 -0.22 7.89 10.12
CA PRO A 86 -1.63 8.03 10.53
C PRO A 86 -2.56 8.49 9.41
N VAL A 87 -3.86 8.50 9.67
CA VAL A 87 -4.92 9.06 8.82
C VAL A 87 -5.75 10.08 9.59
N GLY A 88 -6.38 11.04 8.90
CA GLY A 88 -7.21 12.07 9.48
C GLY A 88 -6.56 13.45 9.48
N SER A 89 -6.81 14.25 10.51
CA SER A 89 -6.27 15.60 10.63
C SER A 89 -4.80 15.61 11.05
N PHE A 90 -3.99 16.44 10.39
CA PHE A 90 -2.54 16.52 10.63
C PHE A 90 -2.11 17.85 11.27
N ASP A 91 -3.06 18.62 11.82
CA ASP A 91 -2.67 19.78 12.61
C ASP A 91 -1.76 19.39 13.79
N ARG A 92 -1.00 20.36 14.30
CA ARG A 92 -0.01 20.12 15.35
C ARG A 92 -0.60 19.47 16.60
N GLN A 93 -1.80 19.90 17.02
CA GLN A 93 -2.44 19.38 18.22
C GLN A 93 -2.89 17.94 18.03
N SER A 94 -3.44 17.62 16.87
CA SER A 94 -3.83 16.25 16.47
C SER A 94 -2.65 15.30 16.55
N VAL A 95 -1.51 15.67 15.94
CA VAL A 95 -0.30 14.85 15.93
C VAL A 95 0.28 14.66 17.35
N LEU A 96 0.26 15.70 18.19
CA LEU A 96 0.69 15.60 19.58
C LEU A 96 -0.21 14.67 20.38
N SER A 97 -1.54 14.84 20.32
CA SER A 97 -2.54 14.03 21.02
C SER A 97 -2.42 12.55 20.62
N LEU A 98 -2.31 12.25 19.31
CA LEU A 98 -2.11 10.88 18.83
C LEU A 98 -0.80 10.28 19.34
N THR A 99 0.28 11.08 19.34
CA THR A 99 1.60 10.59 19.80
C THR A 99 1.60 10.30 21.31
N GLU A 100 0.91 11.09 22.12
CA GLU A 100 0.74 10.84 23.54
C GLU A 100 -0.05 9.55 23.79
N GLU A 101 -1.18 9.37 23.11
CA GLU A 101 -1.99 8.16 23.19
C GLU A 101 -1.18 6.92 22.75
N LEU A 102 -0.43 7.05 21.65
CA LEU A 102 0.47 6.00 21.18
C LEU A 102 1.54 5.65 22.23
N ARG A 103 2.16 6.64 22.90
CA ARG A 103 3.16 6.39 23.95
C ARG A 103 2.57 5.61 25.13
N ARG A 104 1.32 5.92 25.50
CA ARG A 104 0.60 5.21 26.57
C ARG A 104 0.40 3.74 26.19
N VAL A 105 -0.13 3.49 24.99
CA VAL A 105 -0.33 2.13 24.47
C VAL A 105 1.01 1.40 24.32
N ALA A 106 2.01 2.06 23.75
CA ALA A 106 3.32 1.47 23.52
C ALA A 106 3.99 1.02 24.81
N LYS A 107 3.89 1.81 25.88
CA LYS A 107 4.39 1.43 27.22
C LYS A 107 3.63 0.21 27.76
N ALA A 108 2.30 0.21 27.71
CA ALA A 108 1.46 -0.91 28.16
C ALA A 108 1.74 -2.20 27.39
N ARG A 109 2.04 -2.11 26.09
CA ARG A 109 2.35 -3.24 25.20
C ARG A 109 3.84 -3.60 25.14
N ARG A 110 4.72 -2.91 25.87
CA ARG A 110 6.18 -3.09 25.81
C ARG A 110 6.76 -2.96 24.41
N LEU A 111 6.29 -1.94 23.65
CA LEU A 111 6.87 -1.61 22.36
C LEU A 111 8.19 -0.88 22.56
N VAL A 112 9.23 -1.28 21.86
CA VAL A 112 10.52 -0.58 21.88
C VAL A 112 10.53 0.62 20.94
N HIS A 113 9.90 0.47 19.78
CA HIS A 113 9.68 1.57 18.83
C HIS A 113 8.44 1.32 17.99
N VAL A 114 7.94 2.38 17.40
CA VAL A 114 6.87 2.35 16.39
C VAL A 114 7.36 3.00 15.13
N LEU A 115 7.13 2.36 14.00
CA LEU A 115 7.41 2.87 12.65
C LEU A 115 6.12 3.26 11.95
N ILE A 116 6.14 4.37 11.23
CA ILE A 116 5.09 4.80 10.30
C ILE A 116 5.74 5.20 8.97
N ASP A 117 4.99 5.18 7.89
CA ASP A 117 5.37 5.73 6.58
C ASP A 117 4.15 6.40 5.93
N PRO A 118 3.78 7.62 6.40
CA PRO A 118 2.56 8.30 5.99
C PRO A 118 2.48 8.53 4.48
N GLU A 119 1.26 8.45 3.96
CA GLU A 119 0.97 8.70 2.55
C GLU A 119 0.63 10.17 2.30
N VAL A 120 1.56 11.03 2.70
CA VAL A 120 1.49 12.49 2.65
C VAL A 120 2.68 13.01 1.87
N ASP A 121 2.50 14.06 1.08
CA ASP A 121 3.56 14.64 0.23
C ASP A 121 4.77 15.07 1.07
N ALA A 122 5.98 14.89 0.53
CA ALA A 122 7.24 15.10 1.25
C ALA A 122 7.45 16.54 1.79
N GLY A 123 6.78 17.53 1.20
CA GLY A 123 6.79 18.93 1.65
C GLY A 123 5.71 19.31 2.65
N ASP A 124 4.93 18.35 3.14
CA ASP A 124 3.81 18.61 4.05
C ASP A 124 4.29 19.01 5.47
N GLU A 125 3.52 19.88 6.13
CA GLU A 125 3.76 20.34 7.51
C GLU A 125 3.76 19.21 8.54
N LEU A 126 3.15 18.06 8.22
CA LEU A 126 3.18 16.86 9.05
C LEU A 126 4.61 16.47 9.46
N VAL A 127 5.61 16.67 8.58
CA VAL A 127 7.02 16.37 8.90
C VAL A 127 7.48 17.16 10.12
N GLY A 128 7.18 18.46 10.17
CA GLY A 128 7.49 19.34 11.30
C GLY A 128 6.73 18.96 12.56
N HIS A 129 5.45 18.64 12.44
CA HIS A 129 4.60 18.24 13.56
C HIS A 129 5.06 16.91 14.17
N LEU A 130 5.41 15.93 13.33
CA LEU A 130 5.98 14.65 13.77
C LEU A 130 7.33 14.87 14.49
N ALA A 131 8.22 15.69 13.93
CA ALA A 131 9.51 15.99 14.56
C ALA A 131 9.33 16.65 15.93
N ALA A 132 8.40 17.60 16.07
CA ALA A 132 8.07 18.25 17.33
C ALA A 132 7.50 17.26 18.36
N ALA A 133 6.74 16.23 17.91
CA ALA A 133 6.22 15.15 18.76
C ALA A 133 7.27 14.08 19.12
N GLY A 134 8.50 14.20 18.61
CA GLY A 134 9.62 13.32 18.91
C GLY A 134 9.86 12.16 17.94
N TRP A 135 9.17 12.16 16.80
CA TRP A 135 9.44 11.22 15.70
C TRP A 135 10.74 11.60 15.00
N ARG A 136 11.46 10.60 14.53
CA ARG A 136 12.71 10.76 13.80
C ARG A 136 12.60 10.11 12.43
N GLU A 137 13.36 10.62 11.48
CA GLU A 137 13.52 9.99 10.18
C GLU A 137 14.04 8.56 10.34
N SER A 138 13.51 7.65 9.54
CA SER A 138 13.85 6.23 9.53
C SER A 138 13.68 5.67 8.12
N GLU A 139 14.32 4.56 7.86
CA GLU A 139 14.04 3.77 6.66
C GLU A 139 12.56 3.35 6.66
N GLY A 140 11.85 3.64 5.57
CA GLY A 140 10.46 3.23 5.38
C GLY A 140 10.37 1.78 4.92
N VAL A 141 9.19 1.18 5.13
CA VAL A 141 8.88 -0.17 4.63
C VAL A 141 8.15 -0.10 3.30
N GLN A 142 7.32 0.93 3.13
CA GLN A 142 6.57 1.14 1.88
C GLN A 142 7.40 1.99 0.92
N THR A 143 7.17 1.78 -0.38
CA THR A 143 7.80 2.62 -1.40
C THR A 143 7.44 4.10 -1.20
N PRO A 144 8.43 5.01 -1.19
CA PRO A 144 8.14 6.43 -0.96
C PRO A 144 7.59 7.14 -2.19
N ARG A 145 7.56 6.50 -3.36
CA ARG A 145 7.13 7.12 -4.62
C ARG A 145 6.02 6.32 -5.28
N SER A 146 5.04 7.01 -5.82
CA SER A 146 3.96 6.44 -6.62
C SER A 146 3.59 7.34 -7.79
N ARG A 147 2.64 6.89 -8.61
CA ARG A 147 2.05 7.66 -9.72
C ARG A 147 0.54 7.58 -9.64
N LEU A 148 -0.10 8.74 -9.56
CA LEU A 148 -1.53 8.89 -9.40
C LEU A 148 -2.16 9.41 -10.68
N VAL A 149 -3.22 8.74 -11.13
CA VAL A 149 -4.08 9.20 -12.23
C VAL A 149 -5.37 9.74 -11.65
N ASP A 150 -5.73 10.96 -12.03
CA ASP A 150 -7.01 11.57 -11.68
C ASP A 150 -8.12 11.01 -12.58
N LEU A 151 -8.97 10.18 -12.01
CA LEU A 151 -10.09 9.53 -12.71
C LEU A 151 -11.35 10.39 -12.83
N ALA A 152 -11.40 11.58 -12.20
CA ALA A 152 -12.51 12.52 -12.39
C ALA A 152 -12.53 13.11 -13.80
N ARG A 153 -11.42 13.05 -14.52
CA ARG A 153 -11.26 13.53 -15.89
C ARG A 153 -12.00 12.64 -16.89
N PRO A 154 -12.44 13.19 -18.05
CA PRO A 154 -13.04 12.42 -19.14
C PRO A 154 -12.10 11.31 -19.66
N GLU A 155 -12.70 10.21 -20.15
CA GLU A 155 -11.92 9.07 -20.67
C GLU A 155 -11.02 9.48 -21.84
N GLU A 156 -11.51 10.37 -22.71
CA GLU A 156 -10.78 10.87 -23.87
C GLU A 156 -9.51 11.61 -23.47
N GLU A 157 -9.54 12.35 -22.36
CA GLU A 157 -8.37 13.03 -21.82
C GLU A 157 -7.37 12.03 -21.22
N LEU A 158 -7.86 11.07 -20.44
CA LEU A 158 -7.01 9.99 -19.90
C LEU A 158 -6.35 9.19 -21.04
N TRP A 159 -7.10 8.91 -22.11
CA TRP A 159 -6.54 8.26 -23.30
C TRP A 159 -5.50 9.13 -24.01
N SER A 160 -5.72 10.43 -24.10
CA SER A 160 -4.81 11.37 -24.74
C SER A 160 -3.50 11.52 -23.99
N ASP A 161 -3.51 11.39 -22.64
CA ASP A 161 -2.34 11.42 -21.76
C ASP A 161 -1.42 10.21 -21.95
N LEU A 162 -1.93 9.09 -22.49
CA LEU A 162 -1.07 7.97 -22.83
C LEU A 162 -0.04 8.40 -23.88
N ARG A 163 1.22 8.01 -23.68
CA ARG A 163 2.24 8.16 -24.74
C ARG A 163 1.72 7.55 -26.05
N SER A 164 1.98 8.17 -27.18
CA SER A 164 1.53 7.69 -28.50
C SER A 164 1.85 6.21 -28.73
N LYS A 165 3.06 5.77 -28.37
CA LYS A 165 3.47 4.38 -28.47
C LYS A 165 2.65 3.43 -27.57
N TRP A 166 2.19 3.89 -26.38
CA TRP A 166 1.34 3.10 -25.49
C TRP A 166 -0.07 2.93 -26.10
N ARG A 167 -0.65 4.00 -26.68
CA ARG A 167 -1.90 3.89 -27.44
C ARG A 167 -1.81 2.88 -28.58
N GLN A 168 -0.70 2.89 -29.31
CA GLN A 168 -0.44 1.92 -30.37
C GLN A 168 -0.37 0.49 -29.82
N TYR A 169 0.29 0.27 -28.66
CA TYR A 169 0.39 -1.03 -28.03
C TYR A 169 -0.95 -1.55 -27.52
N VAL A 170 -1.75 -0.70 -26.88
CA VAL A 170 -3.13 -1.04 -26.48
C VAL A 170 -3.96 -1.47 -27.71
N ASN A 171 -3.93 -0.68 -28.79
CA ASN A 171 -4.67 -1.00 -30.01
C ASN A 171 -4.13 -2.26 -30.70
N LYS A 172 -2.82 -2.51 -30.66
CA LYS A 172 -2.22 -3.74 -31.19
C LYS A 172 -2.70 -4.95 -30.41
N ALA A 173 -2.72 -4.91 -29.08
CA ALA A 173 -3.21 -5.99 -28.24
C ALA A 173 -4.70 -6.30 -28.53
N ARG A 174 -5.55 -5.26 -28.62
CA ARG A 174 -6.97 -5.44 -29.02
C ARG A 174 -7.13 -6.11 -30.38
N LYS A 175 -6.38 -5.65 -31.39
CA LYS A 175 -6.42 -6.22 -32.74
C LYS A 175 -5.91 -7.66 -32.81
N SER A 176 -5.02 -8.07 -31.91
CA SER A 176 -4.54 -9.46 -31.82
C SER A 176 -5.44 -10.36 -30.97
N GLY A 177 -6.64 -9.90 -30.61
CA GLY A 177 -7.64 -10.69 -29.89
C GLY A 177 -7.40 -10.81 -28.38
N VAL A 178 -6.52 -9.97 -27.80
CA VAL A 178 -6.36 -9.93 -26.34
C VAL A 178 -7.63 -9.34 -25.71
N THR A 179 -8.16 -10.05 -24.71
CA THR A 179 -9.30 -9.62 -23.89
C THR A 179 -8.89 -9.40 -22.45
N VAL A 180 -9.67 -8.60 -21.71
CA VAL A 180 -9.46 -8.36 -20.27
C VAL A 180 -10.75 -8.66 -19.54
N GLU A 181 -10.68 -9.44 -18.49
CA GLU A 181 -11.80 -9.82 -17.63
C GLU A 181 -11.49 -9.58 -16.16
N ASP A 182 -12.53 -9.39 -15.36
CA ASP A 182 -12.44 -9.48 -13.90
C ASP A 182 -12.62 -10.95 -13.50
N SER A 183 -11.52 -11.65 -13.31
CA SER A 183 -11.51 -13.08 -13.03
C SER A 183 -11.81 -13.43 -11.57
N GLY A 184 -11.82 -12.43 -10.68
CA GLY A 184 -12.13 -12.62 -9.28
C GLY A 184 -11.31 -13.74 -8.61
N ALA A 185 -11.90 -14.42 -7.64
CA ALA A 185 -11.23 -15.51 -6.91
C ALA A 185 -10.80 -16.68 -7.82
N ALA A 186 -11.53 -16.92 -8.92
CA ALA A 186 -11.21 -18.00 -9.87
C ALA A 186 -9.88 -17.77 -10.59
N GLY A 187 -9.43 -16.51 -10.71
CA GLY A 187 -8.18 -16.14 -11.36
C GLY A 187 -6.93 -16.25 -10.48
N LEU A 188 -7.04 -16.60 -9.19
CA LEU A 188 -5.91 -16.57 -8.24
C LEU A 188 -4.77 -17.54 -8.59
N ASP A 189 -5.06 -18.67 -9.20
CA ASP A 189 -4.02 -19.62 -9.64
C ASP A 189 -3.25 -19.06 -10.83
N ASP A 190 -3.93 -18.50 -11.82
CA ASP A 190 -3.32 -17.83 -12.96
C ASP A 190 -2.52 -16.61 -12.52
N PHE A 191 -3.08 -15.80 -11.61
CA PHE A 191 -2.38 -14.66 -11.00
C PHE A 191 -1.04 -15.10 -10.40
N TYR A 192 -1.04 -16.11 -9.53
CA TYR A 192 0.17 -16.53 -8.85
C TYR A 192 1.22 -17.06 -9.83
N ARG A 193 0.82 -17.90 -10.80
CA ARG A 193 1.71 -18.40 -11.85
C ARG A 193 2.38 -17.27 -12.63
N ILE A 194 1.58 -16.29 -13.11
CA ILE A 194 2.10 -15.14 -13.87
C ILE A 194 2.99 -14.26 -12.98
N TYR A 195 2.63 -14.09 -11.72
CA TYR A 195 3.39 -13.26 -10.78
C TYR A 195 4.75 -13.87 -10.45
N VAL A 196 4.83 -15.19 -10.25
CA VAL A 196 6.10 -15.93 -10.06
C VAL A 196 7.01 -15.78 -11.28
N GLU A 197 6.50 -16.04 -12.49
CA GLU A 197 7.26 -15.84 -13.75
C GLU A 197 7.80 -14.40 -13.87
N THR A 198 6.98 -13.43 -13.46
CA THR A 198 7.40 -12.01 -13.46
C THR A 198 8.51 -11.77 -12.44
N ALA A 199 8.39 -12.34 -11.22
CA ALA A 199 9.36 -12.19 -10.15
C ALA A 199 10.71 -12.78 -10.53
N GLU A 200 10.72 -13.99 -11.09
CA GLU A 200 11.93 -14.66 -11.59
C GLU A 200 12.62 -13.85 -12.68
N ARG A 201 11.86 -13.35 -13.66
CA ARG A 201 12.41 -12.54 -14.74
C ARG A 201 12.94 -11.18 -14.27
N ALA A 202 12.28 -10.55 -13.27
CA ALA A 202 12.64 -9.22 -12.76
C ALA A 202 13.60 -9.28 -11.55
N GLY A 203 13.88 -10.46 -11.01
CA GLY A 203 14.83 -10.67 -9.91
C GLY A 203 14.34 -10.22 -8.54
N PHE A 204 13.02 -10.16 -8.29
CA PHE A 204 12.50 -9.83 -6.97
C PHE A 204 11.91 -11.03 -6.23
N ILE A 205 11.88 -10.95 -4.90
CA ILE A 205 11.37 -12.02 -4.03
C ILE A 205 9.85 -11.96 -3.97
N HIS A 206 9.18 -13.06 -4.29
CA HIS A 206 7.75 -13.24 -4.09
C HIS A 206 7.44 -14.05 -2.82
N ARG A 207 6.21 -13.95 -2.32
CA ARG A 207 5.72 -14.73 -1.18
C ARG A 207 5.04 -16.02 -1.67
N ALA A 208 4.71 -16.91 -0.74
CA ALA A 208 3.86 -18.06 -1.03
C ALA A 208 2.46 -17.61 -1.52
N LYS A 209 1.82 -18.45 -2.35
CA LYS A 209 0.49 -18.18 -2.92
C LYS A 209 -0.53 -17.75 -1.87
N SER A 210 -0.55 -18.46 -0.74
CA SER A 210 -1.48 -18.18 0.36
C SER A 210 -1.47 -16.72 0.83
N ALA A 211 -0.30 -16.05 0.76
CA ALA A 211 -0.21 -14.65 1.16
C ALA A 211 -0.99 -13.71 0.23
N TYR A 212 -1.08 -14.02 -1.07
CA TYR A 212 -1.86 -13.24 -2.04
C TYR A 212 -3.34 -13.63 -1.99
N ASP A 213 -3.64 -14.93 -1.80
CA ASP A 213 -4.99 -15.42 -1.56
C ASP A 213 -5.62 -14.75 -0.34
N ASP A 214 -4.86 -14.62 0.75
CA ASP A 214 -5.30 -13.94 1.97
C ASP A 214 -5.58 -12.46 1.74
N VAL A 215 -4.70 -11.76 0.97
CA VAL A 215 -4.94 -10.37 0.56
C VAL A 215 -6.23 -10.27 -0.23
N PHE A 216 -6.36 -11.05 -1.31
CA PHE A 216 -7.56 -10.99 -2.15
C PHE A 216 -8.82 -11.23 -1.32
N ARG A 217 -8.90 -12.36 -0.59
CA ARG A 217 -10.09 -12.77 0.17
C ARG A 217 -10.46 -11.79 1.28
N ALA A 218 -9.46 -11.20 1.97
CA ALA A 218 -9.73 -10.23 3.03
C ALA A 218 -10.43 -8.98 2.50
N PHE A 219 -10.00 -8.50 1.33
CA PHE A 219 -10.57 -7.31 0.70
C PHE A 219 -11.85 -7.62 -0.10
N ASP A 220 -11.92 -8.77 -0.76
CA ASP A 220 -13.07 -9.20 -1.57
C ASP A 220 -14.36 -9.35 -0.73
N ARG A 221 -14.25 -9.87 0.50
CA ARG A 221 -15.39 -9.96 1.44
C ARG A 221 -16.09 -8.61 1.68
N ARG A 222 -15.43 -7.51 1.41
CA ARG A 222 -15.94 -6.14 1.55
C ARG A 222 -16.10 -5.43 0.18
N GLY A 223 -16.02 -6.16 -0.92
CA GLY A 223 -16.09 -5.61 -2.28
C GLY A 223 -14.93 -4.68 -2.64
N ARG A 224 -13.78 -4.80 -1.93
CA ARG A 224 -12.61 -3.92 -2.08
C ARG A 224 -11.45 -4.55 -2.86
N ALA A 225 -11.64 -5.72 -3.47
CA ALA A 225 -10.65 -6.37 -4.32
C ALA A 225 -11.21 -6.62 -5.72
N ARG A 226 -10.33 -6.55 -6.72
CA ARG A 226 -10.58 -7.00 -8.08
C ARG A 226 -9.33 -7.70 -8.61
N LEU A 227 -9.53 -8.76 -9.38
CA LEU A 227 -8.43 -9.45 -10.04
C LEU A 227 -8.66 -9.43 -11.54
N LEU A 228 -7.94 -8.55 -12.24
CA LEU A 228 -8.02 -8.44 -13.68
C LEU A 228 -7.02 -9.37 -14.33
N THR A 229 -7.48 -10.10 -15.35
CA THR A 229 -6.65 -10.99 -16.17
C THR A 229 -6.80 -10.64 -17.65
N ALA A 230 -5.67 -10.43 -18.32
CA ALA A 230 -5.62 -10.35 -19.78
C ALA A 230 -5.36 -11.73 -20.36
N ARG A 231 -6.21 -12.14 -21.32
CA ARG A 231 -6.09 -13.41 -22.05
C ARG A 231 -5.74 -13.16 -23.52
N LEU A 232 -4.91 -14.01 -24.07
CA LEU A 232 -4.63 -14.06 -25.51
C LEU A 232 -5.87 -14.54 -26.29
N GLY A 233 -5.85 -14.43 -27.62
CA GLY A 233 -6.95 -14.85 -28.46
C GLY A 233 -7.31 -16.35 -28.38
N ASP A 234 -6.41 -17.19 -27.88
CA ASP A 234 -6.63 -18.61 -27.58
C ASP A 234 -7.13 -18.87 -26.15
N GLY A 235 -7.36 -17.82 -25.36
CA GLY A 235 -7.80 -17.90 -23.97
C GLY A 235 -6.67 -18.04 -22.95
N THR A 236 -5.40 -18.15 -23.36
CA THR A 236 -4.25 -18.29 -22.45
C THR A 236 -4.08 -17.02 -21.57
N PRO A 237 -4.01 -17.14 -20.23
CA PRO A 237 -3.74 -16.02 -19.35
C PRO A 237 -2.31 -15.49 -19.52
N ALA A 238 -2.19 -14.18 -19.83
CA ALA A 238 -0.93 -13.57 -20.27
C ALA A 238 -0.46 -12.40 -19.39
N ALA A 239 -1.37 -11.69 -18.73
CA ALA A 239 -1.03 -10.65 -17.76
C ALA A 239 -2.11 -10.54 -16.70
N THR A 240 -1.76 -10.02 -15.52
CA THR A 240 -2.67 -9.91 -14.38
C THR A 240 -2.39 -8.67 -13.53
N LEU A 241 -3.45 -8.12 -12.91
CA LEU A 241 -3.39 -7.04 -11.92
C LEU A 241 -4.34 -7.36 -10.77
N LEU A 242 -3.83 -7.40 -9.54
CA LEU A 242 -4.63 -7.40 -8.34
C LEU A 242 -4.83 -5.96 -7.88
N LEU A 243 -6.06 -5.50 -7.88
CA LEU A 243 -6.46 -4.15 -7.49
C LEU A 243 -7.12 -4.19 -6.12
N LEU A 244 -6.74 -3.25 -5.26
CA LEU A 244 -7.38 -3.02 -3.97
C LEU A 244 -7.99 -1.62 -3.95
N SER A 245 -9.02 -1.41 -3.13
CA SER A 245 -9.62 -0.08 -2.99
C SER A 245 -9.74 0.34 -1.52
N CYS A 246 -9.68 1.65 -1.31
CA CYS A 246 -9.93 2.32 -0.05
C CYS A 246 -10.64 3.65 -0.38
N GLY A 247 -11.87 3.82 0.09
CA GLY A 247 -12.69 4.96 -0.28
C GLY A 247 -12.82 5.11 -1.80
N ARG A 248 -12.48 6.29 -2.31
CA ARG A 248 -12.54 6.59 -3.76
C ARG A 248 -11.22 6.33 -4.52
N ARG A 249 -10.25 5.64 -3.89
CA ARG A 249 -8.95 5.32 -4.49
C ARG A 249 -8.81 3.83 -4.78
N VAL A 250 -8.32 3.50 -5.98
CA VAL A 250 -7.91 2.15 -6.39
C VAL A 250 -6.40 2.10 -6.46
N ILE A 251 -5.81 1.02 -5.98
CA ILE A 251 -4.38 0.80 -5.91
C ILE A 251 -4.04 -0.54 -6.55
N GLU A 252 -2.92 -0.63 -7.27
CA GLU A 252 -2.42 -1.86 -7.90
C GLU A 252 -1.12 -2.38 -7.23
N PRO A 253 -1.19 -3.00 -6.05
CA PRO A 253 0.00 -3.44 -5.33
C PRO A 253 0.70 -4.63 -6.00
N TYR A 254 -0.02 -5.43 -6.79
CA TYR A 254 0.53 -6.64 -7.39
C TYR A 254 0.06 -6.82 -8.84
N GLY A 255 1.00 -7.15 -9.71
CA GLY A 255 0.71 -7.44 -11.11
C GLY A 255 1.91 -8.02 -11.83
N GLY A 256 1.65 -8.65 -12.96
CA GLY A 256 2.69 -9.29 -13.75
C GLY A 256 2.23 -9.66 -15.16
N MET A 257 3.16 -10.17 -15.94
CA MET A 257 2.90 -10.68 -17.29
C MET A 257 3.86 -11.82 -17.62
N THR A 258 3.39 -12.75 -18.44
CA THR A 258 4.22 -13.77 -19.07
C THR A 258 5.04 -13.17 -20.22
N GLN A 259 6.00 -13.95 -20.75
CA GLN A 259 6.71 -13.54 -21.96
C GLN A 259 5.73 -13.35 -23.14
N ALA A 260 4.76 -14.24 -23.32
CA ALA A 260 3.70 -14.10 -24.35
C ALA A 260 2.86 -12.84 -24.15
N GLY A 261 2.61 -12.46 -22.87
CA GLY A 261 1.95 -11.20 -22.50
C GLY A 261 2.76 -9.96 -22.89
N ALA A 262 4.08 -10.02 -22.77
CA ALA A 262 4.97 -8.95 -23.21
C ALA A 262 4.97 -8.83 -24.74
N ASP A 263 5.04 -9.93 -25.47
CA ASP A 263 5.11 -9.97 -26.93
C ASP A 263 3.78 -9.49 -27.56
N SER A 264 2.65 -9.91 -27.00
CA SER A 264 1.30 -9.50 -27.42
C SER A 264 0.91 -8.09 -26.95
N ARG A 265 1.69 -7.46 -26.07
CA ARG A 265 1.37 -6.18 -25.42
C ARG A 265 0.15 -6.25 -24.49
N ALA A 266 -0.20 -7.43 -24.01
CA ALA A 266 -1.37 -7.65 -23.14
C ALA A 266 -1.33 -6.80 -21.86
N ASN A 267 -0.16 -6.58 -21.28
CA ASN A 267 0.02 -5.73 -20.10
C ASN A 267 -0.36 -4.24 -20.34
N TYR A 268 -0.21 -3.73 -21.57
CA TYR A 268 -0.62 -2.36 -21.89
C TYR A 268 -2.14 -2.25 -21.96
N LEU A 269 -2.80 -3.22 -22.61
CA LEU A 269 -4.26 -3.26 -22.64
C LEU A 269 -4.83 -3.46 -21.24
N LEU A 270 -4.29 -4.41 -20.46
CA LEU A 270 -4.72 -4.68 -19.10
C LEU A 270 -4.64 -3.42 -18.21
N LYS A 271 -3.53 -2.67 -18.26
CA LYS A 271 -3.37 -1.44 -17.50
C LYS A 271 -4.38 -0.37 -17.93
N TRP A 272 -4.59 -0.18 -19.22
CA TRP A 272 -5.58 0.75 -19.70
C TRP A 272 -6.98 0.38 -19.25
N GLU A 273 -7.39 -0.90 -19.40
CA GLU A 273 -8.71 -1.39 -18.95
C GLU A 273 -8.86 -1.29 -17.42
N ALA A 274 -7.78 -1.45 -16.65
CA ALA A 274 -7.81 -1.23 -15.20
C ALA A 274 -8.11 0.23 -14.86
N ILE A 275 -7.47 1.20 -15.53
CA ILE A 275 -7.73 2.63 -15.36
C ILE A 275 -9.16 2.96 -15.78
N ARG A 276 -9.55 2.58 -17.01
CA ARG A 276 -10.86 2.87 -17.60
C ARG A 276 -12.00 2.30 -16.74
N SER A 277 -11.94 1.01 -16.41
CA SER A 277 -12.99 0.36 -15.62
C SER A 277 -13.05 0.84 -14.17
N SER A 278 -11.94 1.34 -13.61
CA SER A 278 -11.95 1.98 -12.29
C SER A 278 -12.68 3.34 -12.33
N ARG A 279 -12.47 4.13 -13.39
CA ARG A 279 -13.24 5.36 -13.64
C ARG A 279 -14.73 5.08 -13.78
N GLU A 280 -15.12 4.10 -14.61
CA GLU A 280 -16.52 3.71 -14.81
C GLU A 280 -17.23 3.28 -13.52
N ARG A 281 -16.47 2.72 -12.56
CA ARG A 281 -16.95 2.36 -11.22
C ARG A 281 -17.03 3.55 -10.25
N GLY A 282 -16.69 4.78 -10.67
CA GLY A 282 -16.80 5.99 -9.87
C GLY A 282 -15.64 6.25 -8.90
N PHE A 283 -14.51 5.57 -9.04
CA PHE A 283 -13.30 5.91 -8.31
C PHE A 283 -12.74 7.26 -8.79
N ALA A 284 -12.11 8.00 -7.86
CA ALA A 284 -11.53 9.32 -8.16
C ALA A 284 -10.04 9.24 -8.50
N VAL A 285 -9.32 8.26 -7.93
CA VAL A 285 -7.87 8.15 -8.08
C VAL A 285 -7.50 6.72 -8.41
N TYR A 286 -6.65 6.54 -9.42
CA TYR A 286 -5.96 5.28 -9.69
C TYR A 286 -4.49 5.42 -9.30
N ASP A 287 -4.05 4.65 -8.32
CA ASP A 287 -2.68 4.62 -7.84
C ASP A 287 -1.94 3.44 -8.46
N MET A 288 -0.96 3.74 -9.28
CA MET A 288 -0.14 2.73 -9.93
C MET A 288 0.85 2.06 -8.98
N TRP A 289 0.93 2.52 -7.70
CA TRP A 289 1.83 1.98 -6.68
C TRP A 289 3.31 1.91 -7.15
N GLY A 290 4.25 2.02 -6.25
CA GLY A 290 5.69 1.68 -6.38
C GLY A 290 6.40 2.07 -7.68
N LEU A 291 7.31 3.05 -7.57
CA LEU A 291 8.25 3.40 -8.63
C LEU A 291 9.65 2.92 -8.19
N SER A 292 9.89 1.61 -8.28
CA SER A 292 11.08 0.95 -7.71
C SER A 292 12.25 0.82 -8.68
N HIS A 293 11.99 0.82 -10.00
CA HIS A 293 13.02 0.64 -11.02
C HIS A 293 12.76 1.53 -12.24
N PRO A 294 13.78 2.04 -12.92
CA PRO A 294 13.63 2.91 -14.09
C PRO A 294 12.69 2.36 -15.18
N GLY A 295 12.74 1.04 -15.45
CA GLY A 295 11.85 0.40 -16.41
C GLY A 295 10.38 0.43 -16.00
N ILE A 296 10.09 0.22 -14.70
CA ILE A 296 8.75 0.29 -14.14
C ILE A 296 8.25 1.75 -14.15
N GLU A 297 9.11 2.70 -13.78
CA GLU A 297 8.82 4.14 -13.82
C GLU A 297 8.45 4.57 -15.24
N GLN A 298 9.28 4.22 -16.24
CA GLN A 298 9.03 4.54 -17.64
C GLN A 298 7.73 3.91 -18.15
N PHE A 299 7.45 2.66 -17.80
CA PHE A 299 6.21 1.97 -18.16
C PHE A 299 5.00 2.70 -17.57
N LYS A 300 4.98 2.95 -16.28
CA LYS A 300 3.88 3.64 -15.58
C LYS A 300 3.72 5.09 -16.06
N ALA A 301 4.81 5.82 -16.23
CA ALA A 301 4.78 7.19 -16.75
C ALA A 301 4.14 7.31 -18.13
N GLY A 302 4.16 6.26 -18.92
CA GLY A 302 3.51 6.23 -20.24
C GLY A 302 1.99 6.20 -20.22
N PHE A 303 1.37 5.97 -19.06
CA PHE A 303 -0.08 6.03 -18.87
C PHE A 303 -0.56 7.39 -18.32
N GLY A 304 0.31 8.39 -18.27
CA GLY A 304 -0.03 9.71 -17.73
C GLY A 304 0.03 9.77 -16.19
N GLY A 305 -0.78 10.66 -15.65
CA GLY A 305 -0.82 10.90 -14.20
C GLY A 305 0.38 11.67 -13.67
N ARG A 306 0.32 12.06 -12.39
CA ARG A 306 1.39 12.77 -11.69
C ARG A 306 2.18 11.85 -10.78
N GLU A 307 3.48 12.06 -10.70
CA GLU A 307 4.32 11.42 -9.70
C GLU A 307 4.14 12.09 -8.35
N VAL A 308 4.17 11.29 -7.29
CA VAL A 308 4.13 11.76 -5.90
C VAL A 308 5.29 11.15 -5.14
N THR A 309 5.87 11.95 -4.23
CA THR A 309 6.88 11.49 -3.27
C THR A 309 6.37 11.76 -1.86
N TYR A 310 6.29 10.72 -1.05
CA TYR A 310 5.78 10.78 0.30
C TYR A 310 6.89 11.12 1.31
N VAL A 311 6.49 11.52 2.52
CA VAL A 311 7.40 11.93 3.60
C VAL A 311 8.38 10.84 4.04
N GLY A 312 8.16 9.58 3.62
CA GLY A 312 9.00 8.44 3.98
C GLY A 312 8.82 7.95 5.42
N GLY A 313 9.69 7.05 5.83
CA GLY A 313 9.61 6.41 7.15
C GLY A 313 9.88 7.37 8.29
N ARG A 314 9.11 7.23 9.37
CA ARG A 314 9.30 7.92 10.65
C ARG A 314 9.22 6.93 11.80
N ALA A 315 10.14 7.02 12.76
CA ALA A 315 10.19 6.15 13.93
C ALA A 315 10.02 6.94 15.23
N LEU A 316 9.21 6.42 16.12
CA LEU A 316 9.11 6.88 17.51
C LEU A 316 9.75 5.84 18.41
N VAL A 317 10.89 6.21 19.05
CA VAL A 317 11.54 5.37 20.04
C VAL A 317 10.83 5.56 21.39
N VAL A 318 10.32 4.46 21.96
CA VAL A 318 9.58 4.45 23.24
C VAL A 318 10.48 3.97 24.37
N ASP A 319 11.21 2.86 24.14
CA ASP A 319 12.20 2.31 25.05
C ASP A 319 13.57 2.34 24.37
N ARG A 320 14.44 3.26 24.86
CA ARG A 320 15.79 3.45 24.28
C ARG A 320 16.69 2.23 24.47
N LEU A 321 16.63 1.60 25.64
CA LEU A 321 17.46 0.42 25.94
C LEU A 321 17.00 -0.79 25.15
N GLY A 322 15.69 -1.05 25.15
CA GLY A 322 15.09 -2.11 24.35
C GLY A 322 15.34 -1.92 22.86
N SER A 323 15.21 -0.68 22.33
CA SER A 323 15.47 -0.37 20.93
C SER A 323 16.92 -0.60 20.54
N ALA A 324 17.88 -0.20 21.38
CA ALA A 324 19.30 -0.45 21.17
C ALA A 324 19.62 -1.95 21.16
N ALA A 325 19.06 -2.71 22.10
CA ALA A 325 19.24 -4.18 22.16
C ALA A 325 18.67 -4.90 20.94
N VAL A 326 17.49 -4.47 20.45
CA VAL A 326 16.88 -5.00 19.21
C VAL A 326 17.74 -4.66 18.00
N GLY A 327 18.25 -3.43 17.91
CA GLY A 327 19.16 -3.02 16.84
C GLY A 327 20.43 -3.87 16.80
N LEU A 328 21.04 -4.11 17.95
CA LEU A 328 22.23 -4.97 18.07
C LEU A 328 21.94 -6.41 17.67
N ALA A 329 20.82 -6.99 18.14
CA ALA A 329 20.41 -8.34 17.78
C ALA A 329 20.18 -8.50 16.27
N ARG A 330 19.54 -7.48 15.62
CA ARG A 330 19.37 -7.46 14.16
C ARG A 330 20.72 -7.43 13.44
N SER A 331 21.64 -6.57 13.86
CA SER A 331 22.98 -6.45 13.26
C SER A 331 23.78 -7.75 13.36
N VAL A 332 23.72 -8.42 14.52
CA VAL A 332 24.37 -9.74 14.73
C VAL A 332 23.75 -10.80 13.82
N ASN A 333 22.42 -10.86 13.73
CA ASN A 333 21.75 -11.82 12.86
C ASN A 333 22.07 -11.60 11.37
N VAL A 334 22.14 -10.35 10.91
CA VAL A 334 22.56 -10.02 9.55
C VAL A 334 24.01 -10.44 9.29
N ALA A 335 24.92 -10.17 10.24
CA ALA A 335 26.31 -10.56 10.12
C ALA A 335 26.49 -12.09 10.08
N LEU A 336 25.73 -12.82 10.90
CA LEU A 336 25.73 -14.29 10.91
C LEU A 336 25.13 -14.87 9.61
N ALA A 337 24.06 -14.29 9.09
CA ALA A 337 23.46 -14.70 7.82
C ALA A 337 24.44 -14.47 6.65
N ARG A 338 25.12 -13.33 6.59
CA ARG A 338 26.17 -13.06 5.59
C ARG A 338 27.31 -14.08 5.65
N ARG A 339 27.75 -14.46 6.85
CA ARG A 339 28.79 -15.50 7.03
C ARG A 339 28.31 -16.89 6.58
N ARG A 340 27.05 -17.27 6.84
CA ARG A 340 26.48 -18.57 6.44
C ARG A 340 26.29 -18.71 4.92
N HIS A 341 26.03 -17.61 4.22
CA HIS A 341 25.81 -17.61 2.77
C HIS A 341 27.05 -17.23 1.94
N GLY A 342 28.25 -17.13 2.55
CA GLY A 342 29.52 -16.92 1.83
C GLY A 342 29.59 -15.59 1.06
N LEU A 343 28.74 -14.61 1.36
CA LEU A 343 28.73 -13.29 0.74
C LEU A 343 29.81 -12.42 1.41
N SER A 344 31.05 -12.59 0.99
CA SER A 344 32.11 -11.61 1.22
C SER A 344 31.81 -10.35 0.42
N GLY A 345 31.93 -9.21 1.10
CA GLY A 345 31.63 -7.85 0.73
C GLY A 345 31.65 -7.47 -0.75
N GLY A 346 30.56 -6.85 -1.16
CA GLY A 346 30.40 -6.11 -2.40
C GLY A 346 29.06 -5.41 -2.37
N GLY A 347 29.12 -4.10 -2.44
CA GLY A 347 28.14 -3.09 -2.14
C GLY A 347 26.75 -3.22 -2.73
N ASP A 348 25.90 -2.37 -2.15
CA ASP A 348 24.58 -1.93 -2.60
C ASP A 348 23.48 -2.98 -2.65
N ALA A 349 22.72 -3.01 -1.57
CA ALA A 349 21.36 -3.51 -1.56
C ALA A 349 20.42 -2.35 -1.18
N THR A 350 19.83 -1.76 -2.21
CA THR A 350 18.62 -0.93 -2.14
C THR A 350 17.39 -1.85 -1.99
#